data_8ce4de5cf4e68ac5ca439291b244c0ff
#
_entry.id   8ce4de5cf4e68ac5ca439291b244c0ff
#
_cell.length_a   1.000
_cell.length_b   1.000
_cell.length_c   1.000
_cell.angle_alpha   90.00
_cell.angle_beta   90.00
_cell.angle_gamma   90.00
#
_symmetry.space_group_name_H-M   'P 1'
#
loop_
_entity.id
_entity.type
_entity.pdbx_description
1 polymer ?
#
loop_
_entity_poly.entity_id
_entity_poly.type
_entity_poly.pdbx_seq_one_letter_code
_entity_poly.pdbx_strand_id
1 'polypeptide(L)'
;MSHPVRYLNPPTLSAPTGYSHVAEVSGGRTIYIAGQVAFDNFGKIVGKGDFAVQATQVFENLKLALAAAGATFDNVVKVNTYVTDMTHLQTLREIRGKYYGKIAPASTLVEIGGLANPDLMIEIEAVAVVS
;
A
#
# COMPACT_ATOMS: atom_id res chain seq x y z
N MET A 1 0.86 -22.45 16.61
CA MET A 1 -0.06 -22.08 15.52
C MET A 1 0.72 -21.67 14.30
N SER A 2 0.38 -22.20 13.15
CA SER A 2 1.01 -21.78 11.91
C SER A 2 0.50 -20.39 11.52
N HIS A 3 1.41 -19.56 11.01
CA HIS A 3 1.04 -18.26 10.46
C HIS A 3 0.28 -18.47 9.15
N PRO A 4 -0.86 -17.79 8.91
CA PRO A 4 -1.67 -18.04 7.72
C PRO A 4 -1.03 -17.52 6.42
N VAL A 5 0.01 -16.71 6.50
CA VAL A 5 0.65 -16.10 5.34
C VAL A 5 2.09 -16.56 5.23
N ARG A 6 2.49 -16.96 4.03
CA ARG A 6 3.85 -17.33 3.69
C ARG A 6 4.31 -16.52 2.49
N TYR A 7 5.48 -15.90 2.59
CA TYR A 7 6.06 -15.14 1.48
C TYR A 7 7.11 -15.96 0.75
N LEU A 8 7.02 -15.99 -0.57
CA LEU A 8 7.90 -16.79 -1.42
C LEU A 8 8.62 -15.87 -2.41
N ASN A 9 9.95 -15.96 -2.40
CA ASN A 9 10.79 -15.20 -3.33
C ASN A 9 11.78 -16.19 -3.97
N PRO A 10 11.31 -17.00 -4.95
CA PRO A 10 12.14 -18.06 -5.51
C PRO A 10 13.31 -17.47 -6.29
N PRO A 11 14.48 -18.14 -6.26
CA PRO A 11 15.68 -17.64 -6.96
C PRO A 11 15.54 -17.66 -8.48
N THR A 12 14.49 -18.28 -9.03
CA THR A 12 14.18 -18.27 -10.46
C THR A 12 13.60 -16.94 -10.92
N LEU A 13 13.19 -16.07 -10.00
CA LEU A 13 12.73 -14.71 -10.29
C LEU A 13 13.82 -13.70 -9.89
N SER A 14 13.71 -12.48 -10.39
CA SER A 14 14.65 -11.42 -10.03
C SER A 14 14.61 -11.15 -8.52
N ALA A 15 15.74 -10.73 -7.96
CA ALA A 15 15.79 -10.35 -6.54
C ALA A 15 14.81 -9.21 -6.27
N PRO A 16 13.86 -9.35 -5.32
CA PRO A 16 12.89 -8.30 -5.07
C PRO A 16 13.53 -7.14 -4.29
N THR A 17 13.09 -5.93 -4.60
CA THR A 17 13.52 -4.73 -3.87
C THR A 17 12.29 -4.02 -3.30
N GLY A 18 12.10 -4.14 -1.98
CA GLY A 18 11.00 -3.50 -1.26
C GLY A 18 9.63 -4.13 -1.48
N TYR A 19 9.57 -5.35 -2.03
CA TYR A 19 8.35 -6.13 -2.21
C TYR A 19 8.65 -7.62 -2.13
N SER A 20 7.61 -8.44 -1.99
CA SER A 20 7.70 -9.90 -2.16
C SER A 20 7.06 -10.30 -3.48
N HIS A 21 7.59 -11.35 -4.12
CA HIS A 21 7.00 -11.84 -5.36
C HIS A 21 5.66 -12.53 -5.10
N VAL A 22 5.59 -13.33 -4.04
CA VAL A 22 4.40 -14.15 -3.76
C VAL A 22 4.02 -14.04 -2.30
N ALA A 23 2.75 -13.82 -2.04
CA ALA A 23 2.16 -13.98 -0.71
C ALA A 23 1.14 -15.13 -0.81
N GLU A 24 1.42 -16.23 -0.11
CA GLU A 24 0.53 -17.39 -0.08
C GLU A 24 -0.28 -17.37 1.21
N VAL A 25 -1.61 -17.39 1.08
CA VAL A 25 -2.51 -17.31 2.23
C VAL A 25 -3.27 -18.63 2.36
N SER A 26 -3.22 -19.23 3.57
CA SER A 26 -3.84 -20.52 3.84
C SER A 26 -4.83 -20.45 5.01
N GLY A 27 -5.46 -19.33 5.24
CA GLY A 27 -6.45 -19.17 6.31
C GLY A 27 -6.50 -17.75 6.81
N GLY A 28 -7.05 -17.55 7.99
CA GLY A 28 -7.20 -16.23 8.56
C GLY A 28 -8.42 -15.49 8.02
N ARG A 29 -8.51 -14.23 8.41
CA ARG A 29 -9.59 -13.32 8.03
C ARG A 29 -9.05 -12.32 7.01
N THR A 30 -9.63 -12.32 5.81
CA THR A 30 -9.18 -11.46 4.72
C THR A 30 -9.90 -10.11 4.76
N ILE A 31 -9.13 -9.04 4.61
CA ILE A 31 -9.62 -7.67 4.65
C ILE A 31 -9.26 -7.00 3.32
N TYR A 32 -10.28 -6.51 2.61
CA TYR A 32 -10.10 -5.76 1.38
C TYR A 32 -10.26 -4.28 1.68
N ILE A 33 -9.27 -3.47 1.33
CA ILE A 33 -9.30 -2.02 1.55
C ILE A 33 -9.38 -1.34 0.20
N ALA A 34 -10.41 -0.52 0.03
CA ALA A 34 -10.61 0.27 -1.18
C ALA A 34 -9.43 1.22 -1.39
N GLY A 35 -9.25 1.67 -2.64
CA GLY A 35 -8.25 2.66 -2.95
C GLY A 35 -8.36 3.89 -2.07
N GLN A 36 -7.28 4.23 -1.37
CA GLN A 36 -7.19 5.41 -0.53
C GLN A 36 -6.45 6.50 -1.30
N VAL A 37 -7.01 7.68 -1.26
CA VAL A 37 -6.43 8.90 -1.84
C VAL A 37 -6.18 9.92 -0.74
N ALA A 38 -5.55 11.03 -1.08
CA ALA A 38 -5.13 12.03 -0.09
C ALA A 38 -6.30 12.93 0.37
N PHE A 39 -7.35 12.30 0.90
CA PHE A 39 -8.48 12.99 1.52
C PHE A 39 -8.37 12.98 3.03
N ASP A 40 -8.77 14.09 3.67
CA ASP A 40 -9.05 14.08 5.11
C ASP A 40 -10.45 13.49 5.37
N ASN A 41 -10.87 13.46 6.64
CA ASN A 41 -12.17 12.90 7.01
C ASN A 41 -13.37 13.75 6.58
N PHE A 42 -13.13 14.93 6.02
CA PHE A 42 -14.17 15.79 5.45
C PHE A 42 -14.21 15.68 3.92
N GLY A 43 -13.38 14.81 3.31
CA GLY A 43 -13.31 14.64 1.86
C GLY A 43 -12.54 15.74 1.16
N LYS A 44 -11.73 16.50 1.88
CA LYS A 44 -10.89 17.54 1.29
C LYS A 44 -9.50 17.01 0.96
N ILE A 45 -8.93 17.48 -0.15
CA ILE A 45 -7.60 17.09 -0.56
C ILE A 45 -6.56 17.71 0.37
N VAL A 46 -5.66 16.86 0.87
CA VAL A 46 -4.50 17.25 1.68
C VAL A 46 -3.27 17.19 0.80
N GLY A 47 -2.57 18.32 0.67
CA GLY A 47 -1.30 18.35 -0.07
C GLY A 47 -1.46 18.56 -1.58
N LYS A 48 -2.37 19.41 -2.01
CA LYS A 48 -2.48 19.79 -3.42
C LYS A 48 -1.13 20.26 -3.95
N GLY A 49 -0.65 19.63 -5.03
CA GLY A 49 0.65 19.95 -5.62
C GLY A 49 1.86 19.43 -4.84
N ASP A 50 1.67 18.72 -3.75
CA ASP A 50 2.74 18.20 -2.89
C ASP A 50 2.62 16.68 -2.75
N PHE A 51 3.43 15.95 -3.54
CA PHE A 51 3.36 14.48 -3.56
C PHE A 51 3.69 13.86 -2.21
N ALA A 52 4.71 14.35 -1.51
CA ALA A 52 5.12 13.77 -0.23
C ALA A 52 4.00 13.88 0.83
N VAL A 53 3.32 15.02 0.87
CA VAL A 53 2.18 15.24 1.77
C VAL A 53 1.02 14.34 1.38
N GLN A 54 0.71 14.22 0.09
CA GLN A 54 -0.37 13.33 -0.38
C GLN A 54 -0.07 11.88 -0.06
N ALA A 55 1.14 11.40 -0.36
CA ALA A 55 1.52 10.01 -0.09
C ALA A 55 1.41 9.69 1.40
N THR A 56 1.89 10.60 2.26
CA THR A 56 1.78 10.42 3.72
C THR A 56 0.32 10.32 4.15
N GLN A 57 -0.55 11.17 3.62
CA GLN A 57 -1.99 11.12 3.94
C GLN A 57 -2.61 9.79 3.50
N VAL A 58 -2.23 9.28 2.34
CA VAL A 58 -2.72 7.98 1.85
C VAL A 58 -2.32 6.86 2.80
N PHE A 59 -1.06 6.82 3.25
CA PHE A 59 -0.61 5.82 4.21
C PHE A 59 -1.29 5.97 5.57
N GLU A 60 -1.53 7.19 6.03
CA GLU A 60 -2.29 7.40 7.27
C GLU A 60 -3.73 6.92 7.13
N ASN A 61 -4.36 7.13 5.97
CA ASN A 61 -5.70 6.61 5.70
C ASN A 61 -5.72 5.07 5.67
N LEU A 62 -4.71 4.44 5.06
CA LEU A 62 -4.57 2.98 5.10
C LEU A 62 -4.42 2.47 6.52
N LYS A 63 -3.63 3.16 7.34
CA LYS A 63 -3.45 2.82 8.76
C LYS A 63 -4.78 2.83 9.51
N LEU A 64 -5.59 3.85 9.28
CA LEU A 64 -6.93 3.95 9.89
C LEU A 64 -7.87 2.84 9.41
N ALA A 65 -7.84 2.55 8.11
CA ALA A 65 -8.66 1.47 7.54
C ALA A 65 -8.27 0.11 8.10
N LEU A 66 -6.97 -0.17 8.21
CA LEU A 66 -6.46 -1.39 8.81
C LEU A 66 -6.90 -1.51 10.27
N ALA A 67 -6.73 -0.44 11.05
CA ALA A 67 -7.12 -0.42 12.46
C ALA A 67 -8.60 -0.70 12.66
N ALA A 68 -9.46 -0.20 11.78
CA ALA A 68 -10.90 -0.46 11.84
C ALA A 68 -11.23 -1.95 11.75
N ALA A 69 -10.38 -2.74 11.09
CA ALA A 69 -10.55 -4.19 10.95
C ALA A 69 -9.66 -4.99 11.93
N GLY A 70 -9.01 -4.34 12.87
CA GLY A 70 -8.12 -5.00 13.83
C GLY A 70 -6.78 -5.43 13.23
N ALA A 71 -6.32 -4.74 12.20
CA ALA A 71 -5.09 -5.06 11.49
C ALA A 71 -4.06 -3.93 11.59
N THR A 72 -2.82 -4.24 11.23
CA THR A 72 -1.73 -3.28 11.07
C THR A 72 -1.08 -3.49 9.71
N PHE A 73 -0.09 -2.67 9.35
CA PHE A 73 0.68 -2.86 8.12
C PHE A 73 1.39 -4.22 8.06
N ASP A 74 1.68 -4.84 9.20
CA ASP A 74 2.28 -6.19 9.23
C ASP A 74 1.33 -7.26 8.64
N ASN A 75 0.05 -6.98 8.59
CA ASN A 75 -0.95 -7.89 8.04
C ASN A 75 -1.17 -7.71 6.53
N VAL A 76 -0.61 -6.67 5.92
CA VAL A 76 -0.82 -6.39 4.50
C VAL A 76 -0.07 -7.41 3.67
N VAL A 77 -0.78 -8.10 2.77
CA VAL A 77 -0.21 -9.14 1.90
C VAL A 77 -0.08 -8.70 0.45
N LYS A 78 -0.90 -7.74 0.01
CA LYS A 78 -0.88 -7.21 -1.35
C LYS A 78 -1.21 -5.73 -1.35
N VAL A 79 -0.45 -4.95 -2.12
CA VAL A 79 -0.76 -3.54 -2.40
C VAL A 79 -0.69 -3.29 -3.89
N ASN A 80 -1.59 -2.46 -4.39
CA ASN A 80 -1.52 -1.87 -5.72
C ASN A 80 -1.46 -0.36 -5.57
N THR A 81 -0.42 0.24 -6.13
CA THR A 81 -0.15 1.67 -6.04
C THR A 81 -0.23 2.29 -7.43
N TYR A 82 -1.01 3.35 -7.54
CA TYR A 82 -1.23 4.10 -8.76
C TYR A 82 -0.72 5.51 -8.56
N VAL A 83 0.19 5.96 -9.43
CA VAL A 83 0.73 7.32 -9.39
C VAL A 83 0.51 8.00 -10.72
N THR A 84 0.34 9.32 -10.72
CA THR A 84 0.18 10.08 -11.96
C THR A 84 1.50 10.51 -12.56
N ASP A 85 2.60 10.40 -11.79
CA ASP A 85 3.94 10.80 -12.23
C ASP A 85 4.99 9.93 -11.53
N MET A 86 5.66 9.09 -12.29
CA MET A 86 6.67 8.16 -11.77
C MET A 86 7.96 8.86 -11.33
N THR A 87 8.14 10.14 -11.63
CA THR A 87 9.31 10.88 -11.12
C THR A 87 9.32 10.98 -9.60
N HIS A 88 8.18 10.74 -8.95
CA HIS A 88 8.07 10.72 -7.47
C HIS A 88 8.42 9.37 -6.84
N LEU A 89 8.92 8.40 -7.61
CA LEU A 89 9.18 7.04 -7.12
C LEU A 89 10.10 7.01 -5.89
N GLN A 90 11.18 7.79 -5.89
CA GLN A 90 12.12 7.77 -4.77
C GLN A 90 11.46 8.31 -3.48
N THR A 91 10.71 9.39 -3.59
CA THR A 91 9.95 9.95 -2.47
C THR A 91 8.95 8.93 -1.94
N LEU A 92 8.25 8.23 -2.83
CA LEU A 92 7.31 7.17 -2.46
C LEU A 92 8.00 6.05 -1.68
N ARG A 93 9.16 5.60 -2.15
CA ARG A 93 9.93 4.55 -1.49
C ARG A 93 10.34 4.93 -0.07
N GLU A 94 10.77 6.16 0.12
CA GLU A 94 11.17 6.69 1.43
C GLU A 94 9.99 6.71 2.40
N ILE A 95 8.83 7.20 1.95
CA ILE A 95 7.62 7.26 2.78
C ILE A 95 7.11 5.86 3.08
N ARG A 96 7.00 5.01 2.06
CA ARG A 96 6.55 3.62 2.19
C ARG A 96 7.35 2.85 3.24
N GLY A 97 8.66 3.04 3.26
CA GLY A 97 9.54 2.37 4.22
C GLY A 97 9.25 2.68 5.68
N LYS A 98 8.52 3.75 5.96
CA LYS A 98 8.14 4.12 7.33
C LYS A 98 6.88 3.38 7.82
N TYR A 99 6.12 2.77 6.90
CA TYR A 99 4.81 2.18 7.21
C TYR A 99 4.81 0.66 7.11
N TYR A 100 5.42 0.09 6.09
CA TYR A 100 5.41 -1.36 5.90
C TYR A 100 6.21 -2.06 7.00
N GLY A 101 5.73 -3.26 7.38
CA GLY A 101 6.38 -4.09 8.38
C GLY A 101 7.69 -4.71 7.91
N LYS A 102 8.19 -5.69 8.66
CA LYS A 102 9.47 -6.34 8.38
C LYS A 102 9.50 -7.08 7.04
N ILE A 103 8.36 -7.64 6.63
CA ILE A 103 8.24 -8.36 5.38
C ILE A 103 7.37 -7.53 4.45
N ALA A 104 7.94 -7.18 3.30
CA ALA A 104 7.23 -6.39 2.32
C ALA A 104 6.14 -7.22 1.64
N PRO A 105 4.95 -6.65 1.38
CA PRO A 105 3.87 -7.35 0.69
C PRO A 105 4.19 -7.57 -0.77
N ALA A 106 3.41 -8.44 -1.43
CA ALA A 106 3.35 -8.47 -2.88
C ALA A 106 2.85 -7.09 -3.36
N SER A 107 3.50 -6.51 -4.36
CA SER A 107 3.26 -5.11 -4.74
C SER A 107 3.27 -4.93 -6.25
N THR A 108 2.37 -4.11 -6.73
CA THR A 108 2.36 -3.61 -8.10
C THR A 108 2.27 -2.09 -8.05
N LEU A 109 3.12 -1.42 -8.84
CA LEU A 109 3.17 0.03 -8.94
C LEU A 109 3.13 0.41 -10.40
N VAL A 110 2.18 1.28 -10.77
CA VAL A 110 2.02 1.73 -12.15
C VAL A 110 1.76 3.24 -12.21
N GLU A 111 2.22 3.86 -13.29
CA GLU A 111 1.84 5.22 -13.63
C GLU A 111 0.55 5.17 -14.44
N ILE A 112 -0.40 6.04 -14.12
CA ILE A 112 -1.71 6.11 -14.78
C ILE A 112 -1.97 7.53 -15.28
N GLY A 113 -2.95 7.67 -16.18
CA GLY A 113 -3.28 8.95 -16.79
C GLY A 113 -3.97 9.95 -15.88
N GLY A 114 -4.61 9.49 -14.79
CA GLY A 114 -5.29 10.35 -13.84
C GLY A 114 -6.11 9.57 -12.83
N LEU A 115 -6.55 10.25 -11.80
CA LEU A 115 -7.40 9.73 -10.74
C LEU A 115 -8.77 10.43 -10.77
N ALA A 116 -9.66 10.10 -9.83
CA ALA A 116 -11.01 10.62 -9.80
C ALA A 116 -11.07 12.15 -9.69
N ASN A 117 -10.04 12.76 -9.11
CA ASN A 117 -9.90 14.21 -9.05
C ASN A 117 -8.53 14.58 -9.63
N PRO A 118 -8.42 15.61 -10.50
CA PRO A 118 -7.17 15.96 -11.16
C PRO A 118 -6.06 16.43 -10.22
N ASP A 119 -6.41 16.82 -9.00
CA ASP A 119 -5.41 17.23 -8.00
C ASP A 119 -4.85 16.06 -7.19
N LEU A 120 -5.38 14.85 -7.35
CA LEU A 120 -4.85 13.65 -6.69
C LEU A 120 -3.67 13.10 -7.48
N MET A 121 -2.61 12.74 -6.77
CA MET A 121 -1.34 12.28 -7.37
C MET A 121 -1.04 10.82 -7.11
N ILE A 122 -1.74 10.19 -6.16
CA ILE A 122 -1.48 8.82 -5.72
C ILE A 122 -2.74 8.18 -5.15
N GLU A 123 -2.91 6.89 -5.43
CA GLU A 123 -3.95 6.05 -4.83
C GLU A 123 -3.35 4.69 -4.51
N ILE A 124 -3.68 4.13 -3.34
CA ILE A 124 -3.20 2.81 -2.92
C ILE A 124 -4.38 1.98 -2.40
N GLU A 125 -4.51 0.78 -2.94
CA GLU A 125 -5.44 -0.24 -2.41
C GLU A 125 -4.64 -1.38 -1.81
N ALA A 126 -5.24 -2.10 -0.87
CA ALA A 126 -4.53 -3.13 -0.14
C ALA A 126 -5.44 -4.30 0.22
N VAL A 127 -4.81 -5.46 0.39
CA VAL A 127 -5.43 -6.65 0.98
C VAL A 127 -4.60 -7.03 2.19
N ALA A 128 -5.26 -7.29 3.32
CA ALA A 128 -4.60 -7.71 4.56
C ALA A 128 -5.22 -9.02 5.05
N VAL A 129 -4.45 -9.76 5.85
CA VAL A 129 -4.90 -11.02 6.44
C VAL A 129 -4.53 -11.02 7.92
N VAL A 130 -5.53 -11.28 8.75
CA VAL A 130 -5.39 -11.41 10.21
C VAL A 130 -5.65 -12.85 10.60
N SER A 131 -4.83 -13.36 11.50
CA SER A 131 -4.95 -14.74 11.99
C SER A 131 -6.27 -15.01 12.71
#